data_81ef74f682aa1955e784f8e423a9a575
#
_entry.id   81ef74f682aa1955e784f8e423a9a575
#
_cell.length_a   1.000
_cell.length_b   1.000
_cell.length_c   1.000
_cell.angle_alpha   90.00
_cell.angle_beta   90.00
_cell.angle_gamma   90.00
#
_symmetry.space_group_name_H-M   'P 1'
#
loop_
_entity.id
_entity.type
_entity.pdbx_description
1 polymer ?
#
loop_
_entity_poly.entity_id
_entity_poly.type
_entity_poly.pdbx_seq_one_letter_code
_entity_poly.pdbx_strand_id
1 'polypeptide(L)'
;MADVGPKPKYLYWLTDDGKTLLTGWARQGLSNAQLAKNMGIHEGTFYEWKHQHPEIYEAIQKGKDVVDFEVENALLKRAMGYEAEETKTYMKDDGNGKKTKHVEKVKKHLPSDATSMIFWLKNRQPERWNDRRQVEHSGGVNNTNVNMFKDISTEELKALAKSKEDEEE
;
A
#
# COMPACT_ATOMS: atom_id res chain seq x y z
N MET A 1 -37.26 -23.57 25.30
CA MET A 1 -36.78 -22.26 24.80
C MET A 1 -35.28 -22.42 24.55
N ALA A 2 -34.88 -22.34 23.30
CA ALA A 2 -33.45 -22.47 22.96
C ALA A 2 -32.73 -21.23 23.50
N ASP A 3 -31.71 -21.48 24.30
CA ASP A 3 -30.77 -20.47 24.81
C ASP A 3 -30.05 -19.87 23.62
N VAL A 4 -30.48 -18.68 23.19
CA VAL A 4 -29.83 -17.95 22.08
C VAL A 4 -28.59 -17.31 22.69
N GLY A 5 -27.45 -18.00 22.55
CA GLY A 5 -26.16 -17.45 22.92
C GLY A 5 -25.92 -16.05 22.36
N PRO A 6 -24.93 -15.30 22.85
CA PRO A 6 -24.67 -13.93 22.42
C PRO A 6 -24.49 -13.88 20.90
N LYS A 7 -25.25 -12.99 20.23
CA LYS A 7 -25.17 -12.82 18.77
C LYS A 7 -23.74 -12.51 18.33
N PRO A 8 -23.23 -13.13 17.26
CA PRO A 8 -21.89 -12.86 16.74
C PRO A 8 -21.72 -11.37 16.46
N LYS A 9 -20.62 -10.78 16.92
CA LYS A 9 -20.34 -9.33 16.79
C LYS A 9 -20.30 -8.84 15.34
N TYR A 10 -19.96 -9.71 14.38
CA TYR A 10 -19.92 -9.32 12.96
C TYR A 10 -21.30 -8.98 12.38
N LEU A 11 -22.38 -9.52 12.95
CA LEU A 11 -23.76 -9.26 12.45
C LEU A 11 -24.11 -7.78 12.44
N TYR A 12 -23.61 -7.01 13.42
CA TYR A 12 -23.81 -5.57 13.42
C TYR A 12 -23.19 -4.90 12.19
N TRP A 13 -22.01 -5.35 11.79
CA TRP A 13 -21.28 -4.78 10.65
C TRP A 13 -21.86 -5.16 9.28
N LEU A 14 -22.79 -6.11 9.25
CA LEU A 14 -23.58 -6.46 8.06
C LEU A 14 -24.84 -5.62 7.92
N THR A 15 -25.26 -4.90 8.97
CA THR A 15 -26.39 -3.96 8.90
C THR A 15 -26.02 -2.72 8.08
N ASP A 16 -27.03 -1.99 7.60
CA ASP A 16 -26.80 -0.76 6.85
C ASP A 16 -26.10 0.32 7.69
N ASP A 17 -26.40 0.40 8.98
CA ASP A 17 -25.73 1.30 9.92
C ASP A 17 -24.24 0.93 10.07
N GLY A 18 -23.95 -0.36 10.29
CA GLY A 18 -22.57 -0.86 10.38
C GLY A 18 -21.77 -0.61 9.11
N LYS A 19 -22.33 -0.90 7.95
CA LYS A 19 -21.71 -0.62 6.64
C LYS A 19 -21.50 0.88 6.41
N THR A 20 -22.44 1.71 6.82
CA THR A 20 -22.30 3.18 6.73
C THR A 20 -21.15 3.69 7.58
N LEU A 21 -21.00 3.16 8.82
CA LEU A 21 -19.85 3.51 9.68
C LEU A 21 -18.53 3.07 9.06
N LEU A 22 -18.44 1.83 8.55
CA LEU A 22 -17.23 1.31 7.89
C LEU A 22 -16.85 2.16 6.68
N THR A 23 -17.80 2.50 5.83
CA THR A 23 -17.59 3.36 4.66
C THR A 23 -17.13 4.76 5.09
N GLY A 24 -17.75 5.33 6.13
CA GLY A 24 -17.38 6.64 6.66
C GLY A 24 -15.96 6.68 7.21
N TRP A 25 -15.56 5.70 8.00
CA TRP A 25 -14.21 5.60 8.56
C TRP A 25 -13.16 5.35 7.47
N ALA A 26 -13.46 4.48 6.51
CA ALA A 26 -12.58 4.23 5.37
C ALA A 26 -12.40 5.51 4.53
N ARG A 27 -13.47 6.28 4.32
CA ARG A 27 -13.45 7.58 3.64
C ARG A 27 -12.62 8.65 4.39
N GLN A 28 -12.50 8.53 5.71
CA GLN A 28 -11.61 9.38 6.50
C GLN A 28 -10.14 8.95 6.42
N GLY A 29 -9.82 7.92 5.64
CA GLY A 29 -8.46 7.43 5.46
C GLY A 29 -7.95 6.54 6.60
N LEU A 30 -8.82 5.98 7.44
CA LEU A 30 -8.40 5.10 8.51
C LEU A 30 -7.75 3.81 7.95
N SER A 31 -6.62 3.43 8.53
CA SER A 31 -5.95 2.17 8.23
C SER A 31 -6.76 0.96 8.73
N ASN A 32 -6.45 -0.24 8.21
CA ASN A 32 -7.12 -1.47 8.65
C ASN A 32 -7.00 -1.71 10.17
N ALA A 33 -5.84 -1.41 10.76
CA ALA A 33 -5.62 -1.50 12.20
C ALA A 33 -6.53 -0.52 12.98
N GLN A 34 -6.71 0.70 12.48
CA GLN A 34 -7.60 1.70 13.08
C GLN A 34 -9.06 1.30 12.94
N LEU A 35 -9.46 0.73 11.78
CA LEU A 35 -10.79 0.18 11.58
C LEU A 35 -11.08 -0.96 12.57
N ALA A 36 -10.17 -1.92 12.71
CA ALA A 36 -10.29 -3.02 13.68
C ALA A 36 -10.45 -2.49 15.11
N LYS A 37 -9.63 -1.50 15.49
CA LYS A 37 -9.72 -0.85 16.80
C LYS A 37 -11.08 -0.18 17.03
N ASN A 38 -11.61 0.53 16.05
CA ASN A 38 -12.92 1.18 16.14
C ASN A 38 -14.07 0.17 16.21
N MET A 39 -13.90 -0.99 15.54
CA MET A 39 -14.83 -2.11 15.62
C MET A 39 -14.77 -2.87 16.96
N GLY A 40 -13.76 -2.59 17.79
CA GLY A 40 -13.52 -3.30 19.05
C GLY A 40 -13.11 -4.76 18.88
N ILE A 41 -12.33 -5.05 17.83
CA ILE A 41 -11.83 -6.40 17.50
C ILE A 41 -10.31 -6.38 17.25
N HIS A 42 -9.71 -7.58 17.33
CA HIS A 42 -8.31 -7.75 16.95
C HIS A 42 -8.14 -7.67 15.42
N GLU A 43 -6.98 -7.23 14.98
CA GLU A 43 -6.69 -7.06 13.55
C GLU A 43 -6.80 -8.38 12.76
N GLY A 44 -6.38 -9.50 13.34
CA GLY A 44 -6.57 -10.83 12.74
C GLY A 44 -8.03 -11.14 12.46
N THR A 45 -8.92 -10.89 13.44
CA THR A 45 -10.37 -11.07 13.29
C THR A 45 -10.96 -10.14 12.23
N PHE A 46 -10.42 -8.93 12.11
CA PHE A 46 -10.82 -8.00 11.05
C PHE A 46 -10.53 -8.57 9.65
N TYR A 47 -9.34 -9.14 9.43
CA TYR A 47 -9.00 -9.76 8.15
C TYR A 47 -9.84 -11.01 7.87
N GLU A 48 -10.12 -11.83 8.89
CA GLU A 48 -11.03 -12.97 8.77
C GLU A 48 -12.43 -12.54 8.34
N TRP A 49 -13.01 -11.55 9.01
CA TRP A 49 -14.35 -11.04 8.67
C TRP A 49 -14.40 -10.40 7.29
N LYS A 50 -13.36 -9.66 6.93
CA LYS A 50 -13.22 -9.08 5.59
C LYS A 50 -13.19 -10.15 4.48
N HIS A 51 -12.63 -11.32 4.78
CA HIS A 51 -12.59 -12.45 3.85
C HIS A 51 -13.90 -13.24 3.84
N GLN A 52 -14.51 -13.46 5.02
CA GLN A 52 -15.74 -14.26 5.15
C GLN A 52 -17.02 -13.50 4.78
N HIS A 53 -17.01 -12.18 4.88
CA HIS A 53 -18.17 -11.31 4.67
C HIS A 53 -17.85 -10.27 3.58
N PRO A 54 -18.16 -10.55 2.30
CA PRO A 54 -17.91 -9.64 1.18
C PRO A 54 -18.50 -8.23 1.39
N GLU A 55 -19.64 -8.13 2.06
CA GLU A 55 -20.33 -6.86 2.32
C GLU A 55 -19.50 -5.92 3.21
N ILE A 56 -18.76 -6.49 4.18
CA ILE A 56 -17.81 -5.71 5.01
C ILE A 56 -16.66 -5.18 4.14
N TYR A 57 -16.13 -6.05 3.28
CA TYR A 57 -15.07 -5.68 2.34
C TYR A 57 -15.50 -4.56 1.40
N GLU A 58 -16.67 -4.73 0.77
CA GLU A 58 -17.24 -3.76 -0.18
C GLU A 58 -17.50 -2.40 0.46
N ALA A 59 -18.07 -2.38 1.68
CA ALA A 59 -18.30 -1.15 2.41
C ALA A 59 -17.00 -0.38 2.70
N ILE A 60 -15.94 -1.09 3.09
CA ILE A 60 -14.62 -0.50 3.33
C ILE A 60 -14.01 -0.01 2.03
N GLN A 61 -14.06 -0.83 0.98
CA GLN A 61 -13.49 -0.49 -0.33
C GLN A 61 -14.15 0.75 -0.92
N LYS A 62 -15.49 0.81 -0.90
CA LYS A 62 -16.25 1.99 -1.34
C LYS A 62 -15.82 3.28 -0.64
N GLY A 63 -15.47 3.21 0.64
CA GLY A 63 -14.95 4.37 1.36
C GLY A 63 -13.53 4.75 0.93
N LYS A 64 -12.64 3.76 0.76
CA LYS A 64 -11.25 3.98 0.33
C LYS A 64 -11.17 4.53 -1.08
N ASP A 65 -11.94 4.00 -2.02
CA ASP A 65 -11.95 4.44 -3.42
C ASP A 65 -12.14 5.95 -3.56
N VAL A 66 -12.94 6.57 -2.69
CA VAL A 66 -13.15 8.03 -2.71
C VAL A 66 -11.85 8.77 -2.40
N VAL A 67 -11.11 8.32 -1.38
CA VAL A 67 -9.83 8.93 -0.99
C VAL A 67 -8.77 8.68 -2.05
N ASP A 68 -8.73 7.46 -2.59
CA ASP A 68 -7.78 7.07 -3.62
C ASP A 68 -7.98 7.95 -4.88
N PHE A 69 -9.22 8.20 -5.31
CA PHE A 69 -9.53 9.13 -6.39
C PHE A 69 -9.11 10.58 -6.09
N GLU A 70 -9.30 11.05 -4.86
CA GLU A 70 -8.87 12.40 -4.47
C GLU A 70 -7.34 12.52 -4.55
N VAL A 71 -6.60 11.50 -4.07
CA VAL A 71 -5.13 11.44 -4.13
C VAL A 71 -4.64 11.32 -5.57
N GLU A 72 -5.26 10.46 -6.39
CA GLU A 72 -4.95 10.33 -7.82
C GLU A 72 -5.14 11.66 -8.56
N ASN A 73 -6.25 12.36 -8.31
CA ASN A 73 -6.52 13.66 -8.90
C ASN A 73 -5.49 14.71 -8.45
N ALA A 74 -5.10 14.70 -7.18
CA ALA A 74 -4.08 15.60 -6.66
C ALA A 74 -2.69 15.30 -7.28
N LEU A 75 -2.34 14.02 -7.46
CA LEU A 75 -1.13 13.59 -8.14
C LEU A 75 -1.11 14.05 -9.59
N LEU A 76 -2.20 13.82 -10.33
CA LEU A 76 -2.33 14.26 -11.73
C LEU A 76 -2.22 15.78 -11.85
N LYS A 77 -2.90 16.51 -10.97
CA LYS A 77 -2.84 17.96 -10.91
C LYS A 77 -1.40 18.45 -10.65
N ARG A 78 -0.68 17.79 -9.75
CA ARG A 78 0.72 18.10 -9.46
C ARG A 78 1.64 17.78 -10.65
N ALA A 79 1.41 16.65 -11.32
CA ALA A 79 2.15 16.23 -12.51
C ALA A 79 2.01 17.25 -13.66
N MET A 80 0.80 17.75 -13.89
CA MET A 80 0.51 18.69 -14.98
C MET A 80 0.90 20.16 -14.66
N GLY A 81 1.09 20.48 -13.38
CA GLY A 81 1.18 21.85 -12.91
C GLY A 81 -0.21 22.49 -12.79
N TYR A 82 -0.33 23.50 -11.95
CA TYR A 82 -1.61 24.19 -11.76
C TYR A 82 -1.43 25.60 -11.20
N GLU A 83 -2.49 26.40 -11.34
CA GLU A 83 -2.58 27.69 -10.67
C GLU A 83 -3.21 27.52 -9.29
N ALA A 84 -2.60 28.09 -8.28
CA ALA A 84 -3.13 28.18 -6.92
C ALA A 84 -3.34 29.64 -6.52
N GLU A 85 -4.41 29.91 -5.77
CA GLU A 85 -4.60 31.22 -5.13
C GLU A 85 -3.93 31.19 -3.77
N GLU A 86 -2.95 32.06 -3.59
CA GLU A 86 -2.31 32.32 -2.30
C GLU A 86 -2.92 33.58 -1.70
N THR A 87 -3.43 33.49 -0.48
CA THR A 87 -3.95 34.64 0.25
C THR A 87 -2.88 35.15 1.19
N LYS A 88 -2.35 36.34 0.91
CA LYS A 88 -1.40 37.03 1.79
C LYS A 88 -2.15 38.02 2.67
N THR A 89 -1.95 37.90 3.97
CA THR A 89 -2.50 38.85 4.96
C THR A 89 -1.35 39.58 5.62
N TYR A 90 -1.35 40.88 5.52
CA TYR A 90 -0.37 41.73 6.17
C TYR A 90 -1.05 42.93 6.85
N MET A 91 -0.40 43.46 7.89
CA MET A 91 -0.88 44.64 8.58
C MET A 91 -0.15 45.87 8.00
N LYS A 92 -0.92 46.79 7.49
CA LYS A 92 -0.39 48.06 6.97
C LYS A 92 -0.62 49.16 8.03
N ASP A 93 0.43 49.92 8.33
CA ASP A 93 0.35 51.08 9.21
C ASP A 93 -0.01 52.31 8.38
N ASP A 94 -1.07 53.01 8.76
CA ASP A 94 -1.56 54.21 8.06
C ASP A 94 -0.80 55.48 8.45
N GLY A 95 0.30 55.35 9.18
CA GLY A 95 1.13 56.51 9.62
C GLY A 95 0.58 57.26 10.83
N ASN A 96 -0.64 56.94 11.29
CA ASN A 96 -1.28 57.52 12.49
C ASN A 96 -1.38 56.49 13.63
N GLY A 97 -0.56 55.44 13.61
CA GLY A 97 -0.56 54.37 14.62
C GLY A 97 -1.71 53.41 14.53
N LYS A 98 -2.58 53.51 13.49
CA LYS A 98 -3.69 52.60 13.24
C LYS A 98 -3.26 51.55 12.23
N LYS A 99 -3.25 50.27 12.64
CA LYS A 99 -2.91 49.15 11.79
C LYS A 99 -4.18 48.56 11.14
N THR A 100 -4.21 48.56 9.83
CA THR A 100 -5.29 47.98 9.03
C THR A 100 -4.86 46.61 8.44
N LYS A 101 -5.76 45.64 8.49
CA LYS A 101 -5.54 44.31 7.90
C LYS A 101 -5.78 44.37 6.40
N HIS A 102 -4.72 44.13 5.61
CA HIS A 102 -4.83 43.97 4.16
C HIS A 102 -4.79 42.51 3.79
N VAL A 103 -5.68 42.14 2.88
CA VAL A 103 -5.78 40.78 2.33
C VAL A 103 -5.58 40.90 0.83
N GLU A 104 -4.54 40.28 0.31
CA GLU A 104 -4.21 40.23 -1.10
C GLU A 104 -4.31 38.79 -1.59
N LYS A 105 -5.02 38.58 -2.70
CA LYS A 105 -5.10 37.28 -3.38
C LYS A 105 -4.16 37.31 -4.57
N VAL A 106 -3.16 36.46 -4.56
CA VAL A 106 -2.17 36.32 -5.65
C VAL A 106 -2.32 34.97 -6.30
N LYS A 107 -2.49 34.93 -7.62
CA LYS A 107 -2.41 33.69 -8.38
C LYS A 107 -0.96 33.30 -8.56
N LYS A 108 -0.61 32.09 -8.12
CA LYS A 108 0.72 31.53 -8.24
C LYS A 108 0.66 30.31 -9.16
N HIS A 109 1.45 30.33 -10.20
CA HIS A 109 1.64 29.14 -11.04
C HIS A 109 2.60 28.16 -10.34
N LEU A 110 2.13 26.94 -10.09
CA LEU A 110 2.94 25.83 -9.60
C LEU A 110 3.34 25.01 -10.84
N PRO A 111 4.64 24.95 -11.18
CA PRO A 111 5.08 24.21 -12.35
C PRO A 111 4.84 22.72 -12.20
N SER A 112 4.80 22.04 -13.34
CA SER A 112 4.73 20.58 -13.39
C SER A 112 5.88 19.91 -12.63
N ASP A 113 5.62 18.73 -12.05
CA ASP A 113 6.61 17.98 -11.29
C ASP A 113 6.99 16.70 -12.03
N ALA A 114 8.27 16.61 -12.41
CA ALA A 114 8.78 15.49 -13.20
C ALA A 114 8.64 14.15 -12.45
N THR A 115 8.82 14.14 -11.13
CA THR A 115 8.68 12.91 -10.31
C THR A 115 7.26 12.38 -10.35
N SER A 116 6.27 13.28 -10.17
CA SER A 116 4.85 12.94 -10.26
C SER A 116 4.47 12.45 -11.65
N MET A 117 5.00 13.08 -12.72
CA MET A 117 4.76 12.64 -14.11
C MET A 117 5.32 11.24 -14.36
N ILE A 118 6.57 10.98 -13.96
CA ILE A 118 7.23 9.69 -14.14
C ILE A 118 6.47 8.61 -13.34
N PHE A 119 6.11 8.90 -12.09
CA PHE A 119 5.33 7.97 -11.27
C PHE A 119 3.99 7.62 -11.94
N TRP A 120 3.25 8.62 -12.41
CA TRP A 120 1.98 8.43 -13.11
C TRP A 120 2.14 7.57 -14.37
N LEU A 121 3.11 7.91 -15.23
CA LEU A 121 3.34 7.23 -16.49
C LEU A 121 3.79 5.78 -16.31
N LYS A 122 4.68 5.51 -15.34
CA LYS A 122 5.13 4.14 -15.03
C LYS A 122 4.00 3.24 -14.52
N ASN A 123 3.08 3.78 -13.73
CA ASN A 123 1.95 3.02 -13.20
C ASN A 123 0.80 2.90 -14.21
N ARG A 124 0.56 3.93 -15.03
CA ARG A 124 -0.55 3.97 -15.98
C ARG A 124 -0.23 3.27 -17.31
N GLN A 125 1.03 3.34 -17.75
CA GLN A 125 1.50 2.77 -19.00
C GLN A 125 2.83 2.02 -18.80
N PRO A 126 2.84 0.95 -18.00
CA PRO A 126 4.08 0.24 -17.64
C PRO A 126 4.80 -0.38 -18.84
N GLU A 127 4.09 -0.69 -19.91
CA GLU A 127 4.69 -1.24 -21.12
C GLU A 127 5.58 -0.24 -21.86
N ARG A 128 5.27 1.06 -21.74
CA ARG A 128 6.03 2.13 -22.39
C ARG A 128 7.02 2.83 -21.48
N TRP A 129 6.76 2.82 -20.17
CA TRP A 129 7.46 3.63 -19.17
C TRP A 129 8.00 2.81 -18.01
N ASN A 130 8.40 1.56 -18.24
CA ASN A 130 9.01 0.76 -17.18
C ASN A 130 10.54 0.93 -17.16
N ASP A 131 11.13 0.77 -15.96
CA ASP A 131 12.59 0.77 -15.77
C ASP A 131 13.21 -0.63 -16.01
N ARG A 132 12.48 -1.57 -16.59
CA ARG A 132 12.99 -2.91 -16.82
C ARG A 132 14.08 -2.86 -17.89
N ARG A 133 15.34 -2.92 -17.49
CA ARG A 133 16.37 -3.52 -18.32
C ARG A 133 15.99 -4.97 -18.51
N GLN A 134 15.60 -5.37 -19.70
CA GLN A 134 15.62 -6.78 -20.06
C GLN A 134 17.10 -7.17 -20.07
N VAL A 135 17.57 -7.74 -18.97
CA VAL A 135 18.83 -8.48 -18.95
C VAL A 135 18.46 -9.84 -19.55
N GLU A 136 18.60 -9.96 -20.86
CA GLU A 136 18.62 -11.28 -21.50
C GLU A 136 19.85 -11.99 -20.95
N HIS A 137 19.64 -12.87 -20.00
CA HIS A 137 20.64 -13.86 -19.64
C HIS A 137 20.72 -14.88 -20.79
N SER A 138 21.42 -14.51 -21.88
CA SER A 138 21.82 -15.42 -22.95
C SER A 138 23.06 -16.22 -22.51
N GLY A 139 22.95 -16.90 -21.38
CA GLY A 139 23.90 -17.87 -20.89
C GLY A 139 23.11 -19.06 -20.40
N GLY A 140 23.18 -20.18 -21.11
CA GLY A 140 22.74 -21.42 -20.52
C GLY A 140 23.49 -21.61 -19.21
N VAL A 141 22.78 -21.55 -18.08
CA VAL A 141 23.31 -22.06 -16.81
C VAL A 141 23.44 -23.57 -17.06
N ASN A 142 24.60 -23.97 -17.56
CA ASN A 142 25.01 -25.36 -17.46
C ASN A 142 25.17 -25.64 -15.98
N ASN A 143 24.05 -26.02 -15.36
CA ASN A 143 24.07 -26.61 -14.05
C ASN A 143 24.65 -28.02 -14.22
N THR A 144 25.95 -28.08 -14.44
CA THR A 144 26.72 -29.28 -14.25
C THR A 144 26.76 -29.55 -12.74
N ASN A 145 25.60 -29.93 -12.19
CA ASN A 145 25.59 -30.80 -11.04
C ASN A 145 26.21 -32.11 -11.53
N VAL A 146 27.53 -32.09 -11.62
CA VAL A 146 28.29 -33.31 -11.73
C VAL A 146 28.04 -33.95 -10.38
N ASN A 147 27.07 -34.86 -10.37
CA ASN A 147 26.90 -35.81 -9.28
C ASN A 147 28.17 -36.68 -9.34
N MET A 148 29.26 -36.18 -8.73
CA MET A 148 30.58 -36.82 -8.71
C MET A 148 30.51 -38.24 -8.14
N PHE A 149 29.37 -38.60 -7.59
CA PHE A 149 29.08 -39.89 -6.97
C PHE A 149 28.07 -40.75 -7.75
N LYS A 150 27.67 -40.32 -8.96
CA LYS A 150 26.60 -41.01 -9.71
C LYS A 150 27.00 -42.40 -10.20
N ASP A 151 28.30 -42.62 -10.37
CA ASP A 151 28.87 -43.89 -10.89
C ASP A 151 29.64 -44.69 -9.79
N ILE A 152 29.57 -44.25 -8.54
CA ILE A 152 30.20 -44.91 -7.42
C ILE A 152 29.15 -45.81 -6.74
N SER A 153 29.47 -47.08 -6.61
CA SER A 153 28.59 -48.05 -5.94
C SER A 153 28.50 -47.76 -4.41
N THR A 154 27.41 -48.21 -3.79
CA THR A 154 27.18 -48.03 -2.34
C THR A 154 28.30 -48.66 -1.49
N GLU A 155 28.99 -49.65 -2.02
CA GLU A 155 30.10 -50.33 -1.35
C GLU A 155 31.40 -49.52 -1.41
N GLU A 156 31.67 -48.87 -2.56
CA GLU A 156 32.79 -47.93 -2.73
C GLU A 156 32.62 -46.66 -1.90
N LEU A 157 31.40 -46.13 -1.79
CA LEU A 157 31.09 -45.01 -0.91
C LEU A 157 31.33 -45.33 0.57
N LYS A 158 31.01 -46.55 1.00
CA LYS A 158 31.29 -47.01 2.37
C LYS A 158 32.78 -47.23 2.64
N ALA A 159 33.54 -47.67 1.61
CA ALA A 159 34.99 -47.82 1.70
C ALA A 159 35.70 -46.45 1.83
N LEU A 160 35.22 -45.45 1.05
CA LEU A 160 35.72 -44.06 1.11
C LEU A 160 35.40 -43.39 2.45
N ALA A 161 34.25 -43.68 3.08
CA ALA A 161 33.90 -43.15 4.36
C ALA A 161 34.79 -43.75 5.48
N LYS A 162 35.09 -45.06 5.39
CA LYS A 162 35.96 -45.75 6.33
C LYS A 162 37.42 -45.30 6.27
N SER A 163 37.96 -45.06 5.08
CA SER A 163 39.34 -44.62 4.92
C SER A 163 39.60 -43.20 5.49
N LYS A 164 38.54 -42.39 5.69
CA LYS A 164 38.65 -41.08 6.35
C LYS A 164 38.64 -41.18 7.89
N GLU A 165 37.98 -42.20 8.45
CA GLU A 165 37.96 -42.43 9.89
C GLU A 165 39.33 -42.96 10.39
N ASP A 166 40.08 -43.68 9.56
CA ASP A 166 41.40 -44.23 9.87
C ASP A 166 42.54 -43.22 9.72
N GLU A 167 42.31 -42.01 9.12
CA GLU A 167 43.30 -40.93 9.02
C GLU A 167 43.22 -39.88 10.13
N GLU A 168 42.19 -39.93 10.99
CA GLU A 168 41.99 -38.98 12.10
C GLU A 168 42.35 -39.60 13.50
N GLU A 169 42.90 -40.84 13.61
CA GLU A 169 43.49 -41.39 14.81
C GLU A 169 45.03 -41.33 14.71
#